data_ad4bfbc76f321cb1c44282f0d5038029
#
_entry.id   ad4bfbc76f321cb1c44282f0d5038029
#
_cell.length_a   1.000
_cell.length_b   1.000
_cell.length_c   1.000
_cell.angle_alpha   90.00
_cell.angle_beta   90.00
_cell.angle_gamma   90.00
#
_symmetry.space_group_name_H-M   'P 1'
#
loop_
_entity.id
_entity.type
_entity.pdbx_description
1 polymer ?
#
loop_
_entity_poly.entity_id
_entity_poly.type
_entity_poly.pdbx_seq_one_letter_code
_entity_poly.pdbx_strand_id
1 'polypeptide(L)'
;MQIIAGIARNIVLNVPAGLEVRPTAARSRKALFDSLGDFSGCNVLDLFSGSGALALEAASRGAAAITMVELEPRHLRVIGENLARVQKAGVQCKANLLNCSAL
;
A
#
# COMPACT_ATOMS: atom_id res chain seq x y z
N MET A 1 1.37 -11.86 -0.08
CA MET A 1 1.75 -10.60 -0.74
C MET A 1 2.85 -9.93 0.04
N GLN A 2 3.82 -9.33 -0.62
CA GLN A 2 4.96 -8.70 0.04
C GLN A 2 5.24 -7.33 -0.57
N ILE A 3 5.82 -6.45 0.25
CA ILE A 3 6.44 -5.21 -0.25
C ILE A 3 7.66 -5.61 -1.08
N ILE A 4 7.81 -5.00 -2.26
CA ILE A 4 8.83 -5.39 -3.25
C ILE A 4 10.16 -4.69 -2.98
N ALA A 5 10.15 -3.40 -2.66
CA ALA A 5 11.35 -2.61 -2.50
C ALA A 5 11.22 -1.55 -1.41
N GLY A 6 12.32 -0.89 -1.08
CA GLY A 6 12.37 0.19 -0.11
C GLY A 6 12.59 -0.27 1.33
N ILE A 7 12.25 0.60 2.28
CA ILE A 7 12.51 0.38 3.71
C ILE A 7 11.80 -0.86 4.25
N ALA A 8 10.57 -1.12 3.81
CA ALA A 8 9.77 -2.25 4.24
C ALA A 8 9.86 -3.46 3.29
N ARG A 9 10.91 -3.54 2.50
CA ARG A 9 11.13 -4.65 1.57
C ARG A 9 10.94 -6.00 2.26
N ASN A 10 10.24 -6.92 1.60
CA ASN A 10 9.94 -8.27 2.05
C ASN A 10 8.96 -8.36 3.22
N ILE A 11 8.43 -7.25 3.72
CA ILE A 11 7.37 -7.31 4.73
C ILE A 11 6.12 -7.94 4.10
N VAL A 12 5.60 -8.96 4.76
CA VAL A 12 4.40 -9.68 4.30
C VAL A 12 3.17 -8.87 4.67
N LEU A 13 2.29 -8.68 3.69
CA LEU A 13 1.01 -8.00 3.87
C LEU A 13 -0.12 -9.02 3.90
N ASN A 14 -1.08 -8.79 4.76
CA ASN A 14 -2.32 -9.55 4.79
C ASN A 14 -3.21 -9.14 3.62
N VAL A 15 -3.99 -10.10 3.11
CA VAL A 15 -4.96 -9.86 2.04
C VAL A 15 -6.34 -10.07 2.60
N PRO A 16 -7.27 -9.10 2.44
CA PRO A 16 -8.64 -9.28 2.90
C PRO A 16 -9.31 -10.50 2.27
N ALA A 17 -10.18 -11.16 3.02
CA ALA A 17 -10.96 -12.27 2.49
C ALA A 17 -11.77 -11.82 1.27
N GLY A 18 -11.74 -12.61 0.21
CA GLY A 18 -12.43 -12.31 -1.04
C GLY A 18 -11.62 -11.53 -2.06
N LEU A 19 -10.46 -10.97 -1.69
CA LEU A 19 -9.53 -10.38 -2.65
C LEU A 19 -8.58 -11.47 -3.16
N GLU A 20 -8.42 -11.54 -4.47
CA GLU A 20 -7.47 -12.45 -5.09
C GLU A 20 -6.09 -11.80 -5.20
N VAL A 21 -5.06 -12.61 -4.91
CA VAL A 21 -3.68 -12.24 -5.19
C VAL A 21 -3.17 -13.18 -6.27
N ARG A 22 -2.78 -12.62 -7.42
CA ARG A 22 -2.27 -13.37 -8.56
C ARG A 22 -0.81 -13.02 -8.82
N PRO A 23 0.00 -13.98 -9.30
CA PRO A 23 1.38 -13.68 -9.71
C PRO A 23 1.47 -12.55 -10.73
N THR A 24 0.51 -12.49 -11.68
CA THR A 24 0.42 -11.41 -12.67
C THR A 24 0.22 -10.05 -12.02
N ALA A 25 -0.59 -9.96 -10.96
CA ALA A 25 -0.80 -8.70 -10.24
C ALA A 25 0.50 -8.22 -9.57
N ALA A 26 1.28 -9.13 -9.00
CA ALA A 26 2.57 -8.81 -8.41
C ALA A 26 3.56 -8.30 -9.47
N ARG A 27 3.60 -8.93 -10.64
CA ARG A 27 4.46 -8.50 -11.75
C ARG A 27 4.06 -7.13 -12.27
N SER A 28 2.76 -6.89 -12.43
CA SER A 28 2.24 -5.60 -12.89
C SER A 28 2.57 -4.50 -11.90
N ARG A 29 2.44 -4.77 -10.60
CA ARG A 29 2.80 -3.83 -9.54
C ARG A 29 4.28 -3.49 -9.60
N LYS A 30 5.15 -4.49 -9.73
CA LYS A 30 6.60 -4.27 -9.84
C LYS A 30 6.92 -3.43 -11.06
N ALA A 31 6.38 -3.76 -12.23
CA ALA A 31 6.60 -3.02 -13.47
C ALA A 31 6.13 -1.57 -13.35
N LEU A 32 4.97 -1.34 -12.75
CA LEU A 32 4.44 0.00 -12.53
C LEU A 32 5.40 0.85 -11.69
N PHE A 33 5.82 0.33 -10.54
CA PHE A 33 6.72 1.08 -9.66
C PHE A 33 8.10 1.27 -10.25
N ASP A 34 8.62 0.28 -10.95
CA ASP A 34 9.92 0.41 -11.63
C ASP A 34 9.87 1.51 -12.70
N SER A 35 8.74 1.66 -13.41
CA SER A 35 8.58 2.70 -14.43
C SER A 35 8.36 4.09 -13.86
N LEU A 36 7.72 4.20 -12.68
CA LEU A 36 7.48 5.49 -12.03
C LEU A 36 8.73 6.08 -11.35
N GLY A 37 9.67 5.23 -10.98
CA GLY A 37 10.94 5.65 -10.43
C GLY A 37 10.87 6.06 -8.96
N ASP A 38 11.47 7.23 -8.63
CA ASP A 38 11.64 7.71 -7.27
C ASP A 38 10.35 8.32 -6.70
N PHE A 39 9.97 7.88 -5.50
CA PHE A 39 8.80 8.39 -4.77
C PHE A 39 9.17 9.41 -3.68
N SER A 40 10.44 9.75 -3.50
CA SER A 40 10.86 10.68 -2.45
C SER A 40 10.10 11.99 -2.52
N GLY A 41 9.45 12.36 -1.42
CA GLY A 41 8.67 13.59 -1.31
C GLY A 41 7.30 13.58 -1.98
N CYS A 42 6.91 12.47 -2.61
CA CYS A 42 5.60 12.38 -3.26
C CYS A 42 4.47 12.21 -2.27
N ASN A 43 3.31 12.76 -2.61
CA ASN A 43 2.04 12.49 -1.94
C ASN A 43 1.24 11.55 -2.84
N VAL A 44 0.81 10.42 -2.31
CA VAL A 44 0.14 9.38 -3.08
C VAL A 44 -1.30 9.23 -2.62
N LEU A 45 -2.22 9.19 -3.57
CA LEU A 45 -3.64 8.94 -3.32
C LEU A 45 -4.03 7.62 -3.97
N ASP A 46 -4.55 6.69 -3.17
CA ASP A 46 -5.07 5.41 -3.64
C ASP A 46 -6.57 5.36 -3.37
N LEU A 47 -7.37 5.42 -4.43
CA LEU A 47 -8.83 5.54 -4.33
C LEU A 47 -9.56 4.22 -4.06
N PHE A 48 -8.92 3.08 -4.32
CA PHE A 48 -9.52 1.76 -4.13
C PHE A 48 -8.48 0.83 -3.50
N SER A 49 -8.21 1.05 -2.22
CA SER A 49 -6.99 0.51 -1.61
C SER A 49 -6.99 -1.01 -1.42
N GLY A 50 -8.12 -1.63 -1.18
CA GLY A 50 -8.17 -3.08 -0.98
C GLY A 50 -7.31 -3.58 0.17
N SER A 51 -6.13 -4.12 -0.11
CA SER A 51 -5.13 -4.51 0.89
C SER A 51 -4.21 -3.36 1.31
N GLY A 52 -4.24 -2.24 0.59
CA GLY A 52 -3.32 -1.14 0.75
C GLY A 52 -1.98 -1.33 0.05
N ALA A 53 -1.81 -2.38 -0.73
CA ALA A 53 -0.52 -2.77 -1.29
C ALA A 53 0.13 -1.69 -2.14
N LEU A 54 -0.63 -0.98 -2.97
CA LEU A 54 -0.05 0.05 -3.85
C LEU A 54 0.47 1.24 -3.06
N ALA A 55 -0.34 1.79 -2.15
CA ALA A 55 0.06 2.94 -1.34
C ALA A 55 1.21 2.56 -0.39
N LEU A 56 1.15 1.39 0.22
CA LEU A 56 2.19 0.93 1.14
C LEU A 56 3.51 0.66 0.42
N GLU A 57 3.46 0.19 -0.82
CA GLU A 57 4.65 0.06 -1.66
C GLU A 57 5.28 1.44 -1.91
N ALA A 58 4.47 2.43 -2.25
CA ALA A 58 4.94 3.80 -2.45
C ALA A 58 5.57 4.37 -1.16
N ALA A 59 4.94 4.13 -0.01
CA ALA A 59 5.46 4.56 1.28
C ALA A 59 6.82 3.91 1.58
N SER A 60 6.95 2.62 1.31
CA SER A 60 8.21 1.90 1.47
C SER A 60 9.32 2.45 0.57
N ARG A 61 8.95 2.95 -0.60
CA ARG A 61 9.90 3.54 -1.56
C ARG A 61 10.17 5.03 -1.34
N GLY A 62 9.68 5.60 -0.25
CA GLY A 62 10.04 6.96 0.17
C GLY A 62 8.97 8.03 0.02
N ALA A 63 7.74 7.70 -0.31
CA ALA A 63 6.67 8.69 -0.37
C ALA A 63 6.54 9.43 0.96
N ALA A 64 6.32 10.74 0.89
CA ALA A 64 6.18 11.58 2.08
C ALA A 64 4.83 11.37 2.76
N ALA A 65 3.77 11.17 1.97
CA ALA A 65 2.43 10.95 2.48
C ALA A 65 1.65 10.00 1.57
N ILE A 66 0.80 9.19 2.16
CA ILE A 66 -0.15 8.35 1.44
C ILE A 66 -1.54 8.58 2.01
N THR A 67 -2.54 8.60 1.12
CA THR A 67 -3.95 8.62 1.50
C THR A 67 -4.61 7.42 0.83
N MET A 68 -5.19 6.55 1.63
CA MET A 68 -5.87 5.34 1.17
C MET A 68 -7.36 5.49 1.40
N VAL A 69 -8.13 5.32 0.34
CA VAL A 69 -9.60 5.39 0.39
C VAL A 69 -10.15 4.00 0.16
N GLU A 70 -11.00 3.57 1.08
CA GLU A 70 -11.61 2.24 1.01
C GLU A 70 -13.01 2.28 1.61
N LEU A 71 -13.99 1.76 0.90
CA LEU A 71 -15.38 1.73 1.33
C LEU A 71 -15.70 0.55 2.25
N GLU A 72 -15.11 -0.62 2.00
CA GLU A 72 -15.42 -1.85 2.73
C GLU A 72 -14.73 -1.88 4.11
N PRO A 73 -15.50 -1.89 5.24
CA PRO A 73 -14.90 -1.84 6.59
C PRO A 73 -13.95 -3.00 6.89
N ARG A 74 -14.19 -4.18 6.34
CA ARG A 74 -13.31 -5.33 6.55
C ARG A 74 -11.94 -5.12 5.92
N HIS A 75 -11.90 -4.46 4.78
CA HIS A 75 -10.65 -4.12 4.12
C HIS A 75 -9.88 -3.06 4.90
N LEU A 76 -10.57 -2.10 5.51
CA LEU A 76 -9.95 -1.08 6.34
C LEU A 76 -9.16 -1.67 7.49
N ARG A 77 -9.70 -2.69 8.14
CA ARG A 77 -9.00 -3.38 9.23
C ARG A 77 -7.68 -3.97 8.75
N VAL A 78 -7.72 -4.66 7.60
CA VAL A 78 -6.53 -5.30 7.03
C VAL A 78 -5.51 -4.24 6.60
N ILE A 79 -5.96 -3.14 5.98
CA ILE A 79 -5.08 -2.03 5.62
C ILE A 79 -4.38 -1.47 6.86
N GLY A 80 -5.13 -1.27 7.95
CA GLY A 80 -4.56 -0.79 9.22
C GLY A 80 -3.49 -1.72 9.77
N GLU A 81 -3.73 -3.03 9.72
CA GLU A 81 -2.73 -4.03 10.13
C GLU A 81 -1.48 -3.98 9.25
N ASN A 82 -1.67 -3.89 7.94
CA ASN A 82 -0.57 -3.80 6.99
C ASN A 82 0.24 -2.51 7.19
N LEU A 83 -0.45 -1.39 7.38
CA LEU A 83 0.20 -0.11 7.68
C LEU A 83 1.07 -0.21 8.94
N ALA A 84 0.55 -0.80 10.00
CA ALA A 84 1.29 -0.97 11.24
C ALA A 84 2.57 -1.80 11.03
N ARG A 85 2.50 -2.85 10.21
CA ARG A 85 3.66 -3.68 9.88
C ARG A 85 4.73 -2.89 9.12
N VAL A 86 4.31 -2.10 8.17
CA VAL A 86 5.21 -1.26 7.35
C VAL A 86 5.86 -0.18 8.22
N GLN A 87 5.09 0.45 9.10
CA GLN A 87 5.61 1.44 10.06
C GLN A 87 6.62 0.82 11.01
N LYS A 88 6.34 -0.39 11.50
CA LYS A 88 7.25 -1.11 12.39
C LYS A 88 8.58 -1.43 11.71
N ALA A 89 8.57 -1.62 10.40
CA ALA A 89 9.78 -1.84 9.62
C ALA A 89 10.63 -0.57 9.43
N GLY A 90 10.13 0.60 9.85
CA GLY A 90 10.88 1.86 9.83
C GLY A 90 10.36 2.92 8.86
N VAL A 91 9.27 2.67 8.17
CA VAL A 91 8.67 3.64 7.25
C VAL A 91 8.08 4.81 8.03
N GLN A 92 8.48 6.03 7.70
CA GLN A 92 8.05 7.27 8.36
C GLN A 92 7.18 8.12 7.44
N CYS A 93 6.27 7.50 6.75
CA CYS A 93 5.35 8.16 5.84
C CYS A 93 4.10 8.61 6.60
N LYS A 94 3.62 9.83 6.31
CA LYS A 94 2.33 10.28 6.84
C LYS A 94 1.22 9.50 6.14
N ALA A 95 0.38 8.81 6.90
CA ALA A 95 -0.66 7.95 6.35
C ALA A 95 -2.05 8.42 6.81
N ASN A 96 -2.96 8.53 5.85
CA ASN A 96 -4.37 8.79 6.10
C ASN A 96 -5.19 7.63 5.52
N LEU A 97 -6.13 7.13 6.31
CA LEU A 97 -7.00 6.04 5.90
C LEU A 97 -8.45 6.52 6.00
N LEU A 98 -9.13 6.62 4.86
CA LEU A 98 -10.47 7.18 4.76
C LEU A 98 -11.48 6.09 4.41
N ASN A 99 -12.51 5.96 5.25
CA ASN A 99 -13.63 5.06 4.98
C ASN A 99 -14.75 5.85 4.30
N CYS A 100 -14.69 5.93 2.99
CA CYS A 100 -15.71 6.61 2.20
C CYS A 100 -15.71 6.07 0.77
N SER A 101 -16.76 6.46 0.01
CA SER A 101 -16.79 6.17 -1.42
C SER A 101 -15.84 7.12 -2.15
N ALA A 102 -15.09 6.60 -3.12
CA ALA A 102 -14.26 7.39 -4.03
C ALA A 102 -15.09 8.01 -5.16
N LEU A 103 -16.35 7.63 -5.28
CA LEU A 103 -17.28 8.10 -6.34
C LEU A 103 -18.39 9.04 -5.74
#